data_09088ff4c06716f8df33dbb55913f7fc
#
_entry.id   09088ff4c06716f8df33dbb55913f7fc
#
_cell.length_a   1.000
_cell.length_b   1.000
_cell.length_c   1.000
_cell.angle_alpha   90.00
_cell.angle_beta   90.00
_cell.angle_gamma   90.00
#
_symmetry.space_group_name_H-M   'P 1'
#
loop_
_entity.id
_entity.type
_entity.pdbx_description
1 polymer ?
#
loop_
_entity_poly.entity_id
_entity_poly.type
_entity_poly.pdbx_seq_one_letter_code
_entity_poly.pdbx_strand_id
1 'polypeptide(L)'
;MRMPVRRTARFLAALALCGAAGAQAETIATGMVAAANPLAAAAGLDALKRGGSVVDAAIAVQMVLTVVEPQSSGLGGGTLMLVWDQDGGTLSALDGLAAAPARTTASLRTDVDGATLPLKDVARLGRSVGVPGTVRVMALAHQRHGKLPWASLFQAGIRSAEDGFPMSPYLHDSLQRLPQLAENPAIRNVFYDARGQVLPVGATVRNPLLADALRKVAADPDAINHGVLTADVLAAIGAGKYPSLIQAADLAAYRPVERTPICGPFLSWKVCTFPPPSFGGVSVLQQLGMLAAHRIDTLAPGSAAADHLLIDTARIARADRLAYIGDPAQVKAPVRQLIAPGYVRERAALLSGKAVTGPRPGVFARAGRPAPTRRAPPKPARSLSSTRAAMRCR
;
A
#
# COMPACT_ATOMS: atom_id res chain seq x y z
N MET A 1 -29.22 46.62 71.18
CA MET A 1 -28.10 45.66 71.12
C MET A 1 -28.00 45.21 69.66
N ARG A 2 -27.10 45.81 68.87
CA ARG A 2 -26.96 45.54 67.43
C ARG A 2 -25.74 44.64 67.21
N MET A 3 -25.92 43.42 66.73
CA MET A 3 -24.83 42.50 66.33
C MET A 3 -24.43 42.71 64.85
N PRO A 4 -23.18 42.63 64.48
CA PRO A 4 -22.73 42.97 63.13
C PRO A 4 -22.80 41.85 62.15
N VAL A 5 -23.52 42.06 61.06
CA VAL A 5 -23.74 41.19 59.85
C VAL A 5 -22.55 41.34 58.92
N ARG A 6 -21.31 41.18 59.34
CA ARG A 6 -20.15 41.33 58.42
C ARG A 6 -19.17 40.15 58.32
N ARG A 7 -19.46 38.97 58.89
CA ARG A 7 -18.53 37.82 58.87
C ARG A 7 -18.97 36.65 58.04
N THR A 8 -20.22 36.58 57.60
CA THR A 8 -20.77 35.49 56.80
C THR A 8 -20.57 35.61 55.29
N ALA A 9 -20.26 36.83 54.76
CA ALA A 9 -20.08 37.04 53.33
C ALA A 9 -18.68 36.63 52.77
N ARG A 10 -17.69 36.39 53.64
CA ARG A 10 -16.33 36.01 53.23
C ARG A 10 -16.11 34.50 53.12
N PHE A 11 -16.98 33.67 53.71
CA PHE A 11 -16.87 32.21 53.62
C PHE A 11 -17.59 31.64 52.37
N LEU A 12 -18.59 32.31 51.81
CA LEU A 12 -19.26 31.90 50.59
C LEU A 12 -18.49 32.26 49.32
N ALA A 13 -17.60 33.24 49.34
CA ALA A 13 -16.74 33.58 48.19
C ALA A 13 -15.54 32.66 48.03
N ALA A 14 -15.08 31.98 49.11
CA ALA A 14 -13.98 31.03 49.05
C ALA A 14 -14.39 29.61 48.55
N LEU A 15 -15.67 29.22 48.69
CA LEU A 15 -16.18 27.95 48.15
C LEU A 15 -16.52 27.99 46.64
N ALA A 16 -16.68 29.20 46.08
CA ALA A 16 -16.98 29.34 44.65
C ALA A 16 -15.75 29.30 43.72
N LEU A 17 -14.52 29.43 44.30
CA LEU A 17 -13.28 29.34 43.49
C LEU A 17 -12.65 27.93 43.42
N CYS A 18 -13.10 26.97 44.21
CA CYS A 18 -12.60 25.59 44.15
C CYS A 18 -13.41 24.66 43.19
N GLY A 19 -14.46 25.16 42.54
CA GLY A 19 -15.33 24.39 41.69
C GLY A 19 -15.02 24.40 40.17
N ALA A 20 -13.99 25.13 39.74
CA ALA A 20 -13.63 25.27 38.32
C ALA A 20 -12.33 24.54 37.94
N ALA A 21 -11.97 23.47 38.66
CA ALA A 21 -11.12 22.45 38.04
C ALA A 21 -12.03 21.70 37.04
N GLY A 22 -12.18 22.27 35.84
CA GLY A 22 -12.86 21.63 34.75
C GLY A 22 -12.22 20.27 34.57
N ALA A 23 -13.01 19.22 34.82
CA ALA A 23 -12.74 17.91 34.26
C ALA A 23 -12.63 18.14 32.77
N GLN A 24 -11.41 18.24 32.26
CA GLN A 24 -11.16 18.04 30.83
C GLN A 24 -11.66 16.62 30.58
N ALA A 25 -12.89 16.51 30.07
CA ALA A 25 -13.34 15.29 29.48
C ALA A 25 -12.25 14.94 28.46
N GLU A 26 -11.45 13.91 28.76
CA GLU A 26 -10.63 13.28 27.72
C GLU A 26 -11.60 12.97 26.59
N THR A 27 -11.52 13.76 25.53
CA THR A 27 -12.16 13.45 24.27
C THR A 27 -11.52 12.11 23.86
N ILE A 28 -12.22 11.03 24.18
CA ILE A 28 -11.87 9.71 23.68
C ILE A 28 -11.80 9.90 22.17
N ALA A 29 -10.58 9.84 21.63
CA ALA A 29 -10.39 9.93 20.19
C ALA A 29 -11.22 8.82 19.56
N THR A 30 -12.34 9.18 18.94
CA THR A 30 -13.30 8.25 18.32
C THR A 30 -12.77 7.67 17.01
N GLY A 31 -11.44 7.60 16.85
CA GLY A 31 -10.79 7.08 15.68
C GLY A 31 -10.25 5.65 15.89
N MET A 32 -10.29 4.85 14.82
CA MET A 32 -9.70 3.54 14.76
C MET A 32 -8.59 3.49 13.73
N VAL A 33 -7.49 2.79 14.05
CA VAL A 33 -6.37 2.55 13.14
C VAL A 33 -6.12 1.04 13.06
N ALA A 34 -6.14 0.51 11.83
CA ALA A 34 -5.73 -0.86 11.54
C ALA A 34 -4.49 -0.83 10.64
N ALA A 35 -3.45 -1.54 11.01
CA ALA A 35 -2.21 -1.66 10.26
C ALA A 35 -1.59 -3.05 10.41
N ALA A 36 -0.67 -3.41 9.52
CA ALA A 36 -0.03 -4.73 9.52
C ALA A 36 0.86 -4.99 10.76
N ASN A 37 1.25 -3.93 11.47
CA ASN A 37 2.13 -4.02 12.64
C ASN A 37 1.57 -3.16 13.79
N PRO A 38 1.56 -3.68 15.04
CA PRO A 38 1.00 -2.94 16.18
C PRO A 38 1.75 -1.61 16.47
N LEU A 39 3.06 -1.53 16.26
CA LEU A 39 3.82 -0.29 16.42
C LEU A 39 3.35 0.79 15.43
N ALA A 40 3.03 0.38 14.20
CA ALA A 40 2.49 1.29 13.20
C ALA A 40 1.06 1.74 13.55
N ALA A 41 0.21 0.81 14.00
CA ALA A 41 -1.15 1.15 14.44
C ALA A 41 -1.12 2.13 15.63
N ALA A 42 -0.21 1.92 16.60
CA ALA A 42 -0.01 2.84 17.72
C ALA A 42 0.42 4.24 17.28
N ALA A 43 1.32 4.36 16.29
CA ALA A 43 1.75 5.65 15.76
C ALA A 43 0.60 6.42 15.07
N GLY A 44 -0.25 5.71 14.32
CA GLY A 44 -1.44 6.32 13.71
C GLY A 44 -2.46 6.78 14.76
N LEU A 45 -2.69 5.96 15.79
CA LEU A 45 -3.59 6.32 16.88
C LEU A 45 -3.06 7.52 17.67
N ASP A 46 -1.74 7.60 17.92
CA ASP A 46 -1.11 8.77 18.54
C ASP A 46 -1.34 10.04 17.70
N ALA A 47 -1.19 9.96 16.37
CA ALA A 47 -1.46 11.09 15.50
C ALA A 47 -2.92 11.57 15.62
N LEU A 48 -3.89 10.65 15.67
CA LEU A 48 -5.31 10.99 15.88
C LEU A 48 -5.55 11.63 17.25
N LYS A 49 -4.95 11.07 18.32
CA LYS A 49 -5.06 11.62 19.70
C LYS A 49 -4.49 13.04 19.81
N ARG A 50 -3.49 13.39 19.02
CA ARG A 50 -2.92 14.75 18.95
C ARG A 50 -3.75 15.71 18.10
N GLY A 51 -4.93 15.31 17.65
CA GLY A 51 -5.81 16.13 16.82
C GLY A 51 -5.47 16.08 15.32
N GLY A 52 -4.63 15.13 14.91
CA GLY A 52 -4.30 14.90 13.50
C GLY A 52 -5.48 14.38 12.68
N SER A 53 -5.39 14.56 11.38
CA SER A 53 -6.32 14.01 10.40
C SER A 53 -6.08 12.51 10.19
N VAL A 54 -7.01 11.84 9.49
CA VAL A 54 -6.83 10.45 9.03
C VAL A 54 -5.63 10.32 8.08
N VAL A 55 -5.28 11.38 7.36
CA VAL A 55 -4.09 11.43 6.50
C VAL A 55 -2.82 11.52 7.33
N ASP A 56 -2.80 12.33 8.39
CA ASP A 56 -1.67 12.38 9.32
C ASP A 56 -1.43 11.00 9.96
N ALA A 57 -2.51 10.34 10.39
CA ALA A 57 -2.43 8.99 10.93
C ALA A 57 -1.87 8.00 9.92
N ALA A 58 -2.33 8.04 8.65
CA ALA A 58 -1.84 7.16 7.59
C ALA A 58 -0.35 7.38 7.28
N ILE A 59 0.12 8.64 7.30
CA ILE A 59 1.54 8.95 7.11
C ILE A 59 2.37 8.42 8.27
N ALA A 60 1.95 8.64 9.52
CA ALA A 60 2.65 8.13 10.70
C ALA A 60 2.73 6.59 10.68
N VAL A 61 1.63 5.90 10.33
CA VAL A 61 1.59 4.44 10.10
C VAL A 61 2.63 4.03 9.07
N GLN A 62 2.64 4.69 7.89
CA GLN A 62 3.54 4.34 6.78
C GLN A 62 5.00 4.53 7.17
N MET A 63 5.36 5.59 7.90
CA MET A 63 6.74 5.81 8.33
C MET A 63 7.22 4.72 9.28
N VAL A 64 6.37 4.25 10.19
CA VAL A 64 6.71 3.12 11.06
C VAL A 64 6.77 1.81 10.25
N LEU A 65 5.81 1.53 9.35
CA LEU A 65 5.83 0.33 8.49
C LEU A 65 7.10 0.26 7.63
N THR A 66 7.61 1.40 7.17
CA THR A 66 8.89 1.46 6.42
C THR A 66 10.06 0.88 7.23
N VAL A 67 10.00 0.94 8.56
CA VAL A 67 11.03 0.43 9.46
C VAL A 67 10.77 -1.00 9.88
N VAL A 68 9.55 -1.30 10.35
CA VAL A 68 9.22 -2.57 11.00
C VAL A 68 8.71 -3.65 10.05
N GLU A 69 8.29 -3.26 8.83
CA GLU A 69 7.81 -4.16 7.76
C GLU A 69 8.51 -3.89 6.42
N PRO A 70 9.88 -3.86 6.39
CA PRO A 70 10.63 -3.45 5.20
C PRO A 70 10.44 -4.38 4.00
N GLN A 71 9.99 -5.63 4.22
CA GLN A 71 9.66 -6.59 3.17
C GLN A 71 8.38 -6.21 2.39
N SER A 72 7.56 -5.31 2.94
CA SER A 72 6.25 -4.94 2.37
C SER A 72 6.09 -3.42 2.19
N SER A 73 6.98 -2.61 2.75
CA SER A 73 6.83 -1.15 2.81
C SER A 73 8.18 -0.44 2.71
N GLY A 74 8.21 0.79 2.18
CA GLY A 74 9.45 1.56 2.07
C GLY A 74 9.27 2.93 1.44
N LEU A 75 10.26 3.81 1.65
CA LEU A 75 10.29 5.17 1.07
C LEU A 75 10.44 5.14 -0.46
N GLY A 76 11.15 4.13 -0.99
CA GLY A 76 11.43 3.96 -2.42
C GLY A 76 10.33 3.30 -3.23
N GLY A 77 9.19 3.02 -2.61
CA GLY A 77 8.06 2.34 -3.25
C GLY A 77 7.05 3.26 -3.91
N GLY A 78 5.84 2.71 -4.08
CA GLY A 78 4.66 3.43 -4.54
C GLY A 78 3.47 3.19 -3.63
N THR A 79 2.58 4.16 -3.54
CA THR A 79 1.43 4.14 -2.63
C THR A 79 0.17 4.61 -3.36
N LEU A 80 -0.95 3.94 -3.09
CA LEU A 80 -2.29 4.38 -3.49
C LEU A 80 -3.07 4.76 -2.23
N MET A 81 -3.72 5.92 -2.25
CA MET A 81 -4.54 6.41 -1.14
C MET A 81 -5.97 6.68 -1.61
N LEU A 82 -6.94 6.16 -0.87
CA LEU A 82 -8.35 6.60 -0.94
C LEU A 82 -8.64 7.38 0.34
N VAL A 83 -9.08 8.62 0.18
CA VAL A 83 -9.41 9.50 1.30
C VAL A 83 -10.88 9.88 1.19
N TRP A 84 -11.69 9.46 2.18
CA TRP A 84 -13.07 9.89 2.33
C TRP A 84 -13.12 11.13 3.23
N ASP A 85 -13.60 12.22 2.69
CA ASP A 85 -13.91 13.43 3.43
C ASP A 85 -15.39 13.42 3.78
N GLN A 86 -15.70 13.24 5.07
CA GLN A 86 -17.05 13.17 5.58
C GLN A 86 -17.78 14.51 5.45
N ASP A 87 -17.09 15.62 5.69
CA ASP A 87 -17.68 16.94 5.71
C ASP A 87 -18.03 17.40 4.29
N GLY A 88 -17.13 17.14 3.35
CA GLY A 88 -17.34 17.43 1.92
C GLY A 88 -18.12 16.35 1.17
N GLY A 89 -18.35 15.18 1.76
CA GLY A 89 -19.00 14.04 1.08
C GLY A 89 -18.22 13.55 -0.15
N THR A 90 -16.89 13.74 -0.17
CA THR A 90 -16.05 13.47 -1.33
C THR A 90 -15.06 12.34 -1.09
N LEU A 91 -14.80 11.55 -2.13
CA LEU A 91 -13.80 10.50 -2.14
C LEU A 91 -12.69 10.87 -3.12
N SER A 92 -11.48 11.06 -2.62
CA SER A 92 -10.28 11.29 -3.43
C SER A 92 -9.48 10.01 -3.62
N ALA A 93 -8.89 9.83 -4.80
CA ALA A 93 -7.96 8.74 -5.10
C ALA A 93 -6.62 9.34 -5.53
N LEU A 94 -5.61 9.21 -4.68
CA LEU A 94 -4.27 9.75 -4.91
C LEU A 94 -3.32 8.63 -5.35
N ASP A 95 -2.80 8.75 -6.56
CA ASP A 95 -1.90 7.79 -7.20
C ASP A 95 -0.45 8.24 -7.04
N GLY A 96 0.28 7.54 -6.22
CA GLY A 96 1.71 7.63 -6.03
C GLY A 96 2.42 6.32 -6.35
N LEU A 97 1.92 5.54 -7.31
CA LEU A 97 2.64 4.36 -7.80
C LEU A 97 3.99 4.75 -8.37
N ALA A 98 4.95 3.85 -8.24
CA ALA A 98 6.24 4.02 -8.88
C ALA A 98 6.07 4.04 -10.41
N ALA A 99 6.73 4.98 -11.07
CA ALA A 99 6.67 5.14 -12.52
C ALA A 99 7.88 4.50 -13.22
N ALA A 100 7.67 4.05 -14.46
CA ALA A 100 8.78 3.62 -15.29
C ALA A 100 9.66 4.83 -15.67
N PRO A 101 11.01 4.71 -15.62
CA PRO A 101 11.90 5.77 -16.12
C PRO A 101 11.70 6.01 -17.61
N ALA A 102 11.95 7.23 -18.06
CA ALA A 102 11.75 7.64 -19.46
C ALA A 102 12.54 6.76 -20.46
N ARG A 103 13.68 6.23 -20.05
CA ARG A 103 14.52 5.32 -20.87
C ARG A 103 14.07 3.87 -20.89
N THR A 104 12.93 3.53 -20.27
CA THR A 104 12.42 2.15 -20.26
C THR A 104 12.00 1.71 -21.65
N THR A 105 12.46 0.53 -22.07
CA THR A 105 12.12 -0.09 -23.36
C THR A 105 11.61 -1.52 -23.15
N ALA A 106 11.14 -2.15 -24.23
CA ALA A 106 10.74 -3.56 -24.21
C ALA A 106 11.87 -4.52 -23.79
N SER A 107 13.13 -4.07 -23.89
CA SER A 107 14.32 -4.82 -23.47
C SER A 107 14.61 -4.81 -21.98
N LEU A 108 13.71 -4.27 -21.15
CA LEU A 108 13.90 -4.21 -19.69
C LEU A 108 14.28 -5.57 -19.07
N ARG A 109 13.78 -6.66 -19.66
CA ARG A 109 14.04 -8.04 -19.24
C ARG A 109 15.01 -8.79 -20.17
N THR A 110 15.79 -8.10 -20.96
CA THR A 110 16.73 -8.71 -21.89
C THR A 110 18.14 -8.56 -21.37
N ASP A 111 18.90 -9.66 -21.31
CA ASP A 111 20.34 -9.67 -20.99
C ASP A 111 21.14 -9.04 -22.13
N VAL A 112 22.42 -8.82 -21.89
CA VAL A 112 23.38 -8.32 -22.88
C VAL A 112 23.47 -9.21 -24.12
N ASP A 113 23.25 -10.51 -23.96
CA ASP A 113 23.26 -11.53 -25.01
C ASP A 113 21.89 -11.71 -25.71
N GLY A 114 20.93 -10.82 -25.44
CA GLY A 114 19.58 -10.89 -26.02
C GLY A 114 18.65 -11.92 -25.38
N ALA A 115 19.11 -12.68 -24.37
CA ALA A 115 18.30 -13.67 -23.66
C ALA A 115 17.28 -12.98 -22.71
N THR A 116 16.07 -13.54 -22.63
CA THR A 116 15.06 -13.02 -21.67
C THR A 116 15.36 -13.49 -20.25
N LEU A 117 15.63 -12.56 -19.36
CA LEU A 117 15.83 -12.81 -17.93
C LEU A 117 14.53 -13.28 -17.27
N PRO A 118 14.57 -14.30 -16.38
CA PRO A 118 13.44 -14.69 -15.57
C PRO A 118 12.97 -13.53 -14.69
N LEU A 119 11.67 -13.37 -14.51
CA LEU A 119 11.11 -12.26 -13.72
C LEU A 119 11.65 -12.22 -12.27
N LYS A 120 11.82 -13.39 -11.66
CA LYS A 120 12.39 -13.52 -10.30
C LYS A 120 13.81 -12.96 -10.19
N ASP A 121 14.59 -13.00 -11.26
CA ASP A 121 15.97 -12.51 -11.30
C ASP A 121 15.98 -11.00 -11.57
N VAL A 122 15.12 -10.53 -12.50
CA VAL A 122 14.98 -9.10 -12.80
C VAL A 122 14.49 -8.31 -11.59
N ALA A 123 13.57 -8.88 -10.78
CA ALA A 123 13.00 -8.20 -9.60
C ALA A 123 14.02 -7.78 -8.53
N ARG A 124 15.27 -8.27 -8.62
CA ARG A 124 16.36 -7.94 -7.68
C ARG A 124 17.38 -6.96 -8.24
N LEU A 125 17.20 -6.52 -9.47
CA LEU A 125 18.19 -5.72 -10.18
C LEU A 125 17.79 -4.24 -10.12
N GLY A 126 18.79 -3.36 -10.17
CA GLY A 126 18.55 -1.91 -10.28
C GLY A 126 17.61 -1.55 -11.44
N ARG A 127 17.68 -2.33 -12.54
CA ARG A 127 16.81 -2.17 -13.72
C ARG A 127 15.31 -2.32 -13.46
N SER A 128 14.91 -3.05 -12.39
CA SER A 128 13.50 -3.21 -12.01
C SER A 128 12.96 -2.09 -11.12
N VAL A 129 13.82 -1.21 -10.65
CA VAL A 129 13.44 -0.10 -9.77
C VAL A 129 12.69 0.95 -10.57
N GLY A 130 11.47 1.29 -10.12
CA GLY A 130 10.70 2.40 -10.65
C GLY A 130 11.00 3.71 -9.92
N VAL A 131 10.65 4.82 -10.54
CA VAL A 131 10.76 6.17 -9.94
C VAL A 131 9.86 6.24 -8.71
N PRO A 132 10.38 6.50 -7.49
CA PRO A 132 9.62 6.43 -6.25
C PRO A 132 8.50 7.46 -6.16
N GLY A 133 7.33 7.01 -5.66
CA GLY A 133 6.16 7.89 -5.53
C GLY A 133 5.59 8.02 -4.13
N THR A 134 5.97 7.12 -3.19
CA THR A 134 5.38 7.05 -1.85
C THR A 134 5.45 8.37 -1.10
N VAL A 135 6.62 8.98 -0.95
CA VAL A 135 6.78 10.23 -0.20
C VAL A 135 6.04 11.38 -0.88
N ARG A 136 6.09 11.44 -2.21
CA ARG A 136 5.45 12.50 -2.99
C ARG A 136 3.92 12.47 -2.88
N VAL A 137 3.30 11.30 -2.91
CA VAL A 137 1.83 11.20 -2.76
C VAL A 137 1.39 11.50 -1.34
N MET A 138 2.19 11.13 -0.34
CA MET A 138 1.92 11.49 1.05
C MET A 138 2.05 12.99 1.29
N ALA A 139 3.04 13.64 0.71
CA ALA A 139 3.19 15.09 0.77
C ALA A 139 1.99 15.79 0.12
N LEU A 140 1.52 15.32 -1.05
CA LEU A 140 0.30 15.82 -1.68
C LEU A 140 -0.94 15.63 -0.78
N ALA A 141 -1.10 14.45 -0.19
CA ALA A 141 -2.22 14.17 0.71
C ALA A 141 -2.15 15.05 1.96
N HIS A 142 -0.97 15.21 2.54
CA HIS A 142 -0.74 16.08 3.71
C HIS A 142 -1.02 17.54 3.40
N GLN A 143 -0.60 18.05 2.26
CA GLN A 143 -0.89 19.43 1.84
C GLN A 143 -2.39 19.72 1.78
N ARG A 144 -3.22 18.72 1.45
CA ARG A 144 -4.68 18.87 1.30
C ARG A 144 -5.45 18.63 2.58
N HIS A 145 -5.02 17.65 3.37
CA HIS A 145 -5.80 17.10 4.47
C HIS A 145 -5.02 17.00 5.79
N GLY A 146 -3.72 17.34 5.79
CA GLY A 146 -2.89 17.32 7.00
C GLY A 146 -3.30 18.41 8.00
N LYS A 147 -3.20 18.10 9.27
CA LYS A 147 -3.44 19.01 10.40
C LYS A 147 -2.23 19.16 11.31
N LEU A 148 -1.42 18.10 11.42
CA LEU A 148 -0.19 18.12 12.22
C LEU A 148 1.00 18.55 11.36
N PRO A 149 2.06 19.11 11.94
CA PRO A 149 3.29 19.42 11.21
C PRO A 149 3.88 18.15 10.58
N TRP A 150 4.22 18.20 9.29
CA TRP A 150 4.77 17.07 8.51
C TRP A 150 5.89 16.32 9.25
N ALA A 151 6.91 17.03 9.73
CA ALA A 151 8.05 16.43 10.41
C ALA A 151 7.67 15.65 11.68
N SER A 152 6.56 16.02 12.35
CA SER A 152 6.09 15.34 13.55
C SER A 152 5.57 13.93 13.29
N LEU A 153 5.16 13.63 12.06
CA LEU A 153 4.60 12.34 11.63
C LEU A 153 5.68 11.26 11.44
N PHE A 154 6.94 11.67 11.38
CA PHE A 154 8.09 10.78 11.20
C PHE A 154 8.70 10.29 12.51
N GLN A 155 8.38 10.95 13.63
CA GLN A 155 9.08 10.73 14.91
C GLN A 155 8.99 9.29 15.42
N ALA A 156 7.83 8.64 15.28
CA ALA A 156 7.67 7.26 15.70
C ALA A 156 8.52 6.30 14.85
N GLY A 157 8.58 6.52 13.52
CA GLY A 157 9.44 5.75 12.61
C GLY A 157 10.92 5.96 12.91
N ILE A 158 11.36 7.21 13.13
CA ILE A 158 12.74 7.55 13.48
C ILE A 158 13.16 6.82 14.77
N ARG A 159 12.34 6.93 15.85
CA ARG A 159 12.61 6.21 17.11
C ARG A 159 12.66 4.70 16.90
N SER A 160 11.71 4.13 16.17
CA SER A 160 11.73 2.68 15.88
C SER A 160 13.00 2.23 15.17
N ALA A 161 13.55 3.06 14.29
CA ALA A 161 14.78 2.75 13.58
C ALA A 161 16.04 2.90 14.45
N GLU A 162 16.06 3.86 15.37
CA GLU A 162 17.20 4.14 16.27
C GLU A 162 17.24 3.26 17.49
N ASP A 163 16.14 3.29 18.27
CA ASP A 163 16.03 2.54 19.52
C ASP A 163 15.88 1.04 19.25
N GLY A 164 15.34 0.72 18.08
CA GLY A 164 15.12 -0.63 17.58
C GLY A 164 13.68 -1.10 17.80
N PHE A 165 13.38 -2.19 17.10
CA PHE A 165 12.08 -2.88 17.15
C PHE A 165 12.32 -4.40 17.21
N PRO A 166 11.38 -5.19 17.77
CA PRO A 166 11.52 -6.64 17.81
C PRO A 166 11.33 -7.25 16.43
N MET A 167 12.22 -8.15 16.02
CA MET A 167 12.10 -8.94 14.79
C MET A 167 10.78 -9.70 14.81
N SER A 168 9.89 -9.40 13.85
CA SER A 168 8.62 -10.11 13.72
C SER A 168 8.81 -11.51 13.11
N PRO A 169 7.92 -12.49 13.42
CA PRO A 169 7.95 -13.79 12.74
C PRO A 169 7.86 -13.64 11.22
N TYR A 170 7.01 -12.74 10.72
CA TYR A 170 6.81 -12.53 9.29
C TYR A 170 8.07 -11.96 8.60
N LEU A 171 8.76 -11.00 9.21
CA LEU A 171 10.01 -10.45 8.69
C LEU A 171 11.11 -11.53 8.70
N HIS A 172 11.25 -12.26 9.82
CA HIS A 172 12.20 -13.35 9.95
C HIS A 172 12.02 -14.41 8.84
N ASP A 173 10.79 -14.93 8.68
CA ASP A 173 10.47 -15.93 7.65
C ASP A 173 10.67 -15.39 6.23
N SER A 174 10.44 -14.10 6.02
CA SER A 174 10.65 -13.46 4.71
C SER A 174 12.13 -13.40 4.34
N LEU A 175 12.99 -13.10 5.30
CA LEU A 175 14.45 -13.10 5.12
C LEU A 175 14.98 -14.52 4.91
N GLN A 176 14.49 -15.51 5.65
CA GLN A 176 14.87 -16.93 5.45
C GLN A 176 14.48 -17.45 4.07
N ARG A 177 13.34 -17.06 3.54
CA ARG A 177 12.89 -17.45 2.18
C ARG A 177 13.70 -16.81 1.05
N LEU A 178 14.44 -15.75 1.34
CA LEU A 178 15.21 -14.98 0.37
C LEU A 178 16.68 -14.84 0.80
N PRO A 179 17.42 -15.96 0.96
CA PRO A 179 18.77 -15.94 1.52
C PRO A 179 19.77 -15.07 0.73
N GLN A 180 19.52 -14.85 -0.56
CA GLN A 180 20.32 -13.96 -1.40
C GLN A 180 20.27 -12.48 -0.97
N LEU A 181 19.34 -12.07 -0.10
CA LEU A 181 19.35 -10.73 0.46
C LEU A 181 20.57 -10.47 1.34
N ALA A 182 21.16 -11.52 1.93
CA ALA A 182 22.40 -11.42 2.69
C ALA A 182 23.64 -11.03 1.84
N GLU A 183 23.55 -11.14 0.52
CA GLU A 183 24.58 -10.68 -0.41
C GLU A 183 24.70 -9.15 -0.43
N ASN A 184 23.63 -8.44 -0.09
CA ASN A 184 23.65 -6.98 0.03
C ASN A 184 24.16 -6.57 1.43
N PRO A 185 25.31 -5.89 1.54
CA PRO A 185 25.89 -5.50 2.83
C PRO A 185 24.95 -4.63 3.68
N ALA A 186 24.18 -3.72 3.07
CA ALA A 186 23.26 -2.86 3.80
C ALA A 186 22.12 -3.65 4.46
N ILE A 187 21.64 -4.71 3.81
CA ILE A 187 20.62 -5.61 4.36
C ILE A 187 21.24 -6.52 5.41
N ARG A 188 22.40 -7.11 5.10
CA ARG A 188 23.11 -8.03 6.00
C ARG A 188 23.43 -7.38 7.35
N ASN A 189 23.96 -6.17 7.33
CA ASN A 189 24.38 -5.46 8.54
C ASN A 189 23.20 -5.11 9.48
N VAL A 190 21.96 -5.10 8.97
CA VAL A 190 20.77 -4.77 9.76
C VAL A 190 20.05 -6.02 10.28
N PHE A 191 19.96 -7.08 9.46
CA PHE A 191 19.05 -8.19 9.71
C PHE A 191 19.74 -9.54 9.98
N TYR A 192 21.07 -9.59 9.92
CA TYR A 192 21.84 -10.83 10.11
C TYR A 192 22.89 -10.67 11.21
N ASP A 193 23.20 -11.75 11.88
CA ASP A 193 24.26 -11.82 12.88
C ASP A 193 25.66 -11.94 12.23
N ALA A 194 26.70 -11.97 13.08
CA ALA A 194 28.11 -12.12 12.65
C ALA A 194 28.39 -13.45 11.92
N ARG A 195 27.53 -14.45 12.10
CA ARG A 195 27.62 -15.76 11.44
C ARG A 195 26.86 -15.80 10.11
N GLY A 196 26.22 -14.69 9.72
CA GLY A 196 25.39 -14.60 8.53
C GLY A 196 24.03 -15.29 8.66
N GLN A 197 23.57 -15.54 9.89
CA GLN A 197 22.23 -16.06 10.16
C GLN A 197 21.24 -14.90 10.37
N VAL A 198 20.00 -15.08 9.92
CA VAL A 198 18.93 -14.10 10.20
C VAL A 198 18.77 -13.95 11.71
N LEU A 199 18.68 -12.71 12.19
CA LEU A 199 18.43 -12.42 13.60
C LEU A 199 17.16 -13.16 14.07
N PRO A 200 17.16 -13.77 15.27
CA PRO A 200 16.00 -14.55 15.74
C PRO A 200 14.78 -13.66 15.98
N VAL A 201 13.59 -14.27 15.92
CA VAL A 201 12.33 -13.61 16.28
C VAL A 201 12.45 -13.01 17.68
N GLY A 202 12.01 -11.76 17.85
CA GLY A 202 12.10 -10.99 19.09
C GLY A 202 13.44 -10.28 19.30
N ALA A 203 14.48 -10.55 18.51
CA ALA A 203 15.72 -9.80 18.58
C ALA A 203 15.50 -8.32 18.21
N THR A 204 16.22 -7.44 18.88
CA THR A 204 16.15 -6.00 18.57
C THR A 204 16.87 -5.69 17.26
N VAL A 205 16.12 -5.19 16.29
CA VAL A 205 16.64 -4.73 15.00
C VAL A 205 16.78 -3.20 15.04
N ARG A 206 17.93 -2.67 14.64
CA ARG A 206 18.21 -1.24 14.52
C ARG A 206 18.66 -0.88 13.12
N ASN A 207 18.23 0.28 12.63
CA ASN A 207 18.66 0.79 11.33
C ASN A 207 18.91 2.30 11.39
N PRO A 208 20.02 2.76 11.97
CA PRO A 208 20.32 4.18 12.13
C PRO A 208 20.43 4.93 10.80
N LEU A 209 20.85 4.26 9.72
CA LEU A 209 20.88 4.86 8.38
C LEU A 209 19.48 5.18 7.86
N LEU A 210 18.51 4.31 8.14
CA LEU A 210 17.10 4.58 7.80
C LEU A 210 16.53 5.70 8.67
N ALA A 211 16.90 5.78 9.94
CA ALA A 211 16.51 6.89 10.81
C ALA A 211 17.01 8.23 10.26
N ASP A 212 18.26 8.30 9.80
CA ASP A 212 18.81 9.49 9.15
C ASP A 212 18.05 9.84 7.85
N ALA A 213 17.77 8.85 7.01
CA ALA A 213 16.96 9.05 5.81
C ALA A 213 15.55 9.58 6.14
N LEU A 214 14.90 9.04 7.17
CA LEU A 214 13.59 9.52 7.64
C LEU A 214 13.66 10.97 8.15
N ARG A 215 14.74 11.38 8.84
CA ARG A 215 14.94 12.80 9.24
C ARG A 215 15.08 13.71 8.04
N LYS A 216 15.85 13.30 7.03
CA LYS A 216 16.01 14.07 5.79
C LYS A 216 14.68 14.25 5.06
N VAL A 217 13.86 13.20 4.98
CA VAL A 217 12.50 13.28 4.39
C VAL A 217 11.53 14.08 5.26
N ALA A 218 11.67 14.01 6.59
CA ALA A 218 10.90 14.83 7.52
C ALA A 218 11.19 16.32 7.40
N ALA A 219 12.44 16.67 7.06
CA ALA A 219 12.86 18.05 6.82
C ALA A 219 12.44 18.55 5.43
N ASP A 220 12.47 17.66 4.43
CA ASP A 220 12.15 17.99 3.02
C ASP A 220 11.42 16.81 2.35
N PRO A 221 10.12 16.95 1.99
CA PRO A 221 9.39 15.93 1.25
C PRO A 221 9.99 15.58 -0.12
N ASP A 222 10.84 16.46 -0.66
CA ASP A 222 11.51 16.28 -1.92
C ASP A 222 12.91 15.65 -1.81
N ALA A 223 13.35 15.32 -0.59
CA ALA A 223 14.68 14.78 -0.30
C ALA A 223 15.12 13.64 -1.23
N ILE A 224 14.19 12.74 -1.62
CA ILE A 224 14.46 11.62 -2.51
C ILE A 224 14.45 12.03 -3.98
N ASN A 225 13.52 12.90 -4.38
CA ASN A 225 13.24 13.16 -5.79
C ASN A 225 14.16 14.21 -6.40
N HIS A 226 14.52 15.26 -5.67
CA HIS A 226 15.49 16.28 -6.10
C HIS A 226 16.19 17.00 -4.93
N GLY A 227 16.31 16.31 -3.80
CA GLY A 227 16.95 16.81 -2.58
C GLY A 227 18.21 16.03 -2.21
N VAL A 228 18.51 16.06 -0.91
CA VAL A 228 19.76 15.56 -0.32
C VAL A 228 19.96 14.04 -0.44
N LEU A 229 18.93 13.25 -0.71
CA LEU A 229 19.02 11.80 -0.90
C LEU A 229 19.10 11.37 -2.38
N THR A 230 18.92 12.28 -3.33
CA THR A 230 18.86 11.95 -4.76
C THR A 230 20.12 11.25 -5.24
N ALA A 231 21.30 11.76 -4.86
CA ALA A 231 22.59 11.19 -5.28
C ALA A 231 22.80 9.79 -4.71
N ASP A 232 22.48 9.58 -3.43
CA ASP A 232 22.61 8.28 -2.74
C ASP A 232 21.67 7.23 -3.37
N VAL A 233 20.43 7.63 -3.69
CA VAL A 233 19.46 6.76 -4.38
C VAL A 233 19.99 6.35 -5.76
N LEU A 234 20.46 7.31 -6.57
CA LEU A 234 21.00 7.02 -7.90
C LEU A 234 22.22 6.13 -7.84
N ALA A 235 23.14 6.35 -6.88
CA ALA A 235 24.31 5.51 -6.68
C ALA A 235 23.90 4.05 -6.31
N ALA A 236 22.95 3.90 -5.38
CA ALA A 236 22.50 2.57 -4.93
C ALA A 236 21.83 1.77 -6.04
N ILE A 237 20.93 2.39 -6.83
CA ILE A 237 20.22 1.71 -7.92
C ILE A 237 21.05 1.57 -9.20
N GLY A 238 22.11 2.37 -9.31
CA GLY A 238 23.07 2.32 -10.42
C GLY A 238 24.16 1.24 -10.25
N ALA A 239 24.26 0.65 -9.07
CA ALA A 239 25.26 -0.38 -8.78
C ALA A 239 24.91 -1.74 -9.41
N GLY A 240 25.95 -2.55 -9.69
CA GLY A 240 25.82 -3.94 -10.14
C GLY A 240 25.69 -4.13 -11.65
N LYS A 241 25.54 -5.40 -12.06
CA LYS A 241 25.53 -5.83 -13.48
C LYS A 241 24.38 -5.23 -14.31
N TYR A 242 23.24 -4.98 -13.67
CA TYR A 242 22.04 -4.47 -14.35
C TYR A 242 21.56 -3.19 -13.65
N PRO A 243 22.22 -2.05 -13.90
CA PRO A 243 21.87 -0.78 -13.27
C PRO A 243 20.48 -0.30 -13.64
N SER A 244 19.90 0.54 -12.78
CA SER A 244 18.64 1.22 -13.06
C SER A 244 18.76 2.10 -14.32
N LEU A 245 17.63 2.30 -14.98
CA LEU A 245 17.50 3.26 -16.08
C LEU A 245 17.08 4.66 -15.57
N ILE A 246 16.82 4.81 -14.29
CA ILE A 246 16.40 6.08 -13.65
C ILE A 246 17.56 7.09 -13.75
N GLN A 247 17.21 8.30 -14.16
CA GLN A 247 18.07 9.47 -14.15
C GLN A 247 17.55 10.51 -13.13
N ALA A 248 18.39 11.46 -12.76
CA ALA A 248 17.97 12.55 -11.87
C ALA A 248 16.75 13.32 -12.42
N ALA A 249 16.67 13.48 -13.75
CA ALA A 249 15.52 14.09 -14.40
C ALA A 249 14.22 13.31 -14.20
N ASP A 250 14.24 11.96 -14.18
CA ASP A 250 13.06 11.15 -13.93
C ASP A 250 12.55 11.35 -12.49
N LEU A 251 13.47 11.39 -11.52
CA LEU A 251 13.16 11.66 -10.12
C LEU A 251 12.54 13.05 -9.94
N ALA A 252 13.17 14.08 -10.50
CA ALA A 252 12.72 15.46 -10.41
C ALA A 252 11.38 15.71 -11.12
N ALA A 253 11.13 15.00 -12.22
CA ALA A 253 9.91 15.13 -13.01
C ALA A 253 8.70 14.39 -12.39
N TYR A 254 8.91 13.45 -11.46
CA TYR A 254 7.83 12.66 -10.90
C TYR A 254 6.78 13.52 -10.18
N ARG A 255 5.52 13.29 -10.49
CA ARG A 255 4.36 13.92 -9.82
C ARG A 255 3.31 12.87 -9.51
N PRO A 256 2.79 12.84 -8.27
CA PRO A 256 1.62 12.02 -7.95
C PRO A 256 0.40 12.56 -8.70
N VAL A 257 -0.55 11.68 -9.00
CA VAL A 257 -1.73 12.01 -9.81
C VAL A 257 -3.00 11.80 -9.00
N GLU A 258 -3.89 12.77 -9.00
CA GLU A 258 -5.25 12.57 -8.52
C GLU A 258 -6.10 11.92 -9.61
N ARG A 259 -6.84 10.88 -9.23
CA ARG A 259 -7.71 10.13 -10.14
C ARG A 259 -9.15 10.13 -9.63
N THR A 260 -10.10 9.97 -10.55
CA THR A 260 -11.49 9.79 -10.18
C THR A 260 -11.71 8.35 -9.70
N PRO A 261 -12.16 8.13 -8.44
CA PRO A 261 -12.48 6.79 -7.96
C PRO A 261 -13.53 6.12 -8.83
N ILE A 262 -13.50 4.79 -8.88
CA ILE A 262 -14.55 3.99 -9.53
C ILE A 262 -15.39 3.29 -8.48
N CYS A 263 -16.71 3.27 -8.69
CA CYS A 263 -17.64 2.68 -7.74
C CYS A 263 -18.62 1.74 -8.45
N GLY A 264 -19.07 0.73 -7.70
CA GLY A 264 -20.12 -0.20 -8.14
C GLY A 264 -20.96 -0.68 -6.96
N PRO A 265 -22.15 -1.26 -7.22
CA PRO A 265 -23.00 -1.84 -6.19
C PRO A 265 -22.47 -3.22 -5.76
N PHE A 266 -22.63 -3.55 -4.49
CA PHE A 266 -22.48 -4.89 -3.95
C PHE A 266 -23.53 -5.11 -2.86
N LEU A 267 -24.53 -5.93 -3.12
CA LEU A 267 -25.69 -6.09 -2.24
C LEU A 267 -26.34 -4.73 -1.91
N SER A 268 -26.40 -4.35 -0.64
CA SER A 268 -26.91 -3.04 -0.18
C SER A 268 -25.82 -1.94 -0.15
N TRP A 269 -24.56 -2.27 -0.49
CA TRP A 269 -23.44 -1.36 -0.36
C TRP A 269 -23.06 -0.72 -1.70
N LYS A 270 -22.55 0.51 -1.64
CA LYS A 270 -21.79 1.14 -2.71
C LYS A 270 -20.30 0.98 -2.39
N VAL A 271 -19.61 0.17 -3.18
CA VAL A 271 -18.17 -0.07 -3.03
C VAL A 271 -17.42 0.83 -3.99
N CYS A 272 -16.52 1.64 -3.46
CA CYS A 272 -15.63 2.50 -4.24
C CYS A 272 -14.18 2.05 -4.10
N THR A 273 -13.41 2.18 -5.18
CA THR A 273 -12.05 1.68 -5.25
C THR A 273 -11.21 2.49 -6.24
N PHE A 274 -9.96 2.08 -6.39
CA PHE A 274 -8.97 2.78 -7.20
C PHE A 274 -9.11 2.42 -8.69
N PRO A 275 -9.04 3.41 -9.61
CA PRO A 275 -9.05 3.18 -11.05
C PRO A 275 -7.69 2.69 -11.56
N PRO A 276 -7.54 2.37 -12.87
CA PRO A 276 -6.22 2.20 -13.48
C PRO A 276 -5.30 3.42 -13.24
N PRO A 277 -4.00 3.20 -13.08
CA PRO A 277 -3.20 2.03 -13.44
C PRO A 277 -3.32 0.86 -12.47
N SER A 278 -3.96 1.05 -11.31
CA SER A 278 -4.31 -0.08 -10.47
C SER A 278 -5.31 -0.98 -11.19
N PHE A 279 -4.95 -2.25 -11.34
CA PHE A 279 -5.85 -3.25 -11.91
C PHE A 279 -6.75 -3.91 -10.85
N GLY A 280 -6.47 -3.65 -9.56
CA GLY A 280 -7.22 -4.22 -8.44
C GLY A 280 -8.66 -3.75 -8.41
N GLY A 281 -8.90 -2.46 -8.56
CA GLY A 281 -10.23 -1.89 -8.39
C GLY A 281 -11.27 -2.40 -9.38
N VAL A 282 -10.96 -2.40 -10.67
CA VAL A 282 -11.86 -2.96 -11.70
C VAL A 282 -12.13 -4.43 -11.42
N SER A 283 -11.08 -5.21 -11.10
CA SER A 283 -11.21 -6.64 -10.81
C SER A 283 -12.08 -6.91 -9.59
N VAL A 284 -11.96 -6.10 -8.53
CA VAL A 284 -12.79 -6.22 -7.31
C VAL A 284 -14.25 -5.92 -7.63
N LEU A 285 -14.56 -4.82 -8.34
CA LEU A 285 -15.94 -4.48 -8.69
C LEU A 285 -16.59 -5.55 -9.59
N GLN A 286 -15.84 -6.12 -10.54
CA GLN A 286 -16.31 -7.24 -11.34
C GLN A 286 -16.62 -8.46 -10.47
N GLN A 287 -15.70 -8.86 -9.60
CA GLN A 287 -15.88 -10.01 -8.70
C GLN A 287 -17.10 -9.80 -7.80
N LEU A 288 -17.20 -8.65 -7.13
CA LEU A 288 -18.34 -8.36 -6.26
C LEU A 288 -19.67 -8.41 -7.00
N GLY A 289 -19.73 -7.86 -8.22
CA GLY A 289 -20.93 -7.92 -9.04
C GLY A 289 -21.30 -9.36 -9.47
N MET A 290 -20.33 -10.19 -9.83
CA MET A 290 -20.56 -11.61 -10.14
C MET A 290 -20.97 -12.42 -8.90
N LEU A 291 -20.35 -12.17 -7.76
CA LEU A 291 -20.70 -12.80 -6.47
C LEU A 291 -22.13 -12.43 -6.03
N ALA A 292 -22.53 -11.16 -6.16
CA ALA A 292 -23.88 -10.71 -5.86
C ALA A 292 -24.92 -11.41 -6.77
N ALA A 293 -24.62 -11.60 -8.05
CA ALA A 293 -25.50 -12.30 -8.99
C ALA A 293 -25.72 -13.79 -8.59
N HIS A 294 -24.76 -14.40 -7.90
CA HIS A 294 -24.84 -15.76 -7.38
C HIS A 294 -25.18 -15.84 -5.89
N ARG A 295 -25.74 -14.78 -5.31
CA ARG A 295 -26.22 -14.76 -3.92
C ARG A 295 -25.18 -15.27 -2.92
N ILE A 296 -23.95 -14.75 -3.03
CA ILE A 296 -22.86 -15.11 -2.08
C ILE A 296 -23.26 -14.87 -0.62
N ASP A 297 -24.17 -13.92 -0.37
CA ASP A 297 -24.74 -13.59 0.94
C ASP A 297 -25.53 -14.74 1.60
N THR A 298 -25.98 -15.72 0.81
CA THR A 298 -26.72 -16.88 1.29
C THR A 298 -25.84 -18.09 1.58
N LEU A 299 -24.56 -18.03 1.24
CA LEU A 299 -23.61 -19.11 1.45
C LEU A 299 -22.87 -18.95 2.79
N ALA A 300 -22.60 -20.06 3.45
CA ALA A 300 -21.79 -20.04 4.66
C ALA A 300 -20.36 -19.62 4.33
N PRO A 301 -19.77 -18.65 5.07
CA PRO A 301 -18.38 -18.27 4.90
C PRO A 301 -17.42 -19.47 5.05
N GLY A 302 -16.45 -19.59 4.13
CA GLY A 302 -15.50 -20.73 4.11
C GLY A 302 -16.09 -22.06 3.65
N SER A 303 -17.34 -22.07 3.17
CA SER A 303 -17.89 -23.26 2.51
C SER A 303 -17.25 -23.49 1.14
N ALA A 304 -17.17 -24.75 0.70
CA ALA A 304 -16.64 -25.09 -0.62
C ALA A 304 -17.37 -24.35 -1.76
N ALA A 305 -18.66 -24.09 -1.61
CA ALA A 305 -19.45 -23.34 -2.60
C ALA A 305 -19.02 -21.87 -2.65
N ALA A 306 -18.82 -21.21 -1.49
CA ALA A 306 -18.35 -19.82 -1.41
C ALA A 306 -16.92 -19.69 -1.95
N ASP A 307 -16.02 -20.57 -1.56
CA ASP A 307 -14.63 -20.58 -2.02
C ASP A 307 -14.53 -20.83 -3.53
N HIS A 308 -15.36 -21.72 -4.06
CA HIS A 308 -15.46 -21.97 -5.51
C HIS A 308 -15.84 -20.69 -6.25
N LEU A 309 -16.88 -19.98 -5.82
CA LEU A 309 -17.30 -18.71 -6.42
C LEU A 309 -16.20 -17.65 -6.34
N LEU A 310 -15.53 -17.50 -5.19
CA LEU A 310 -14.44 -16.55 -5.01
C LEU A 310 -13.28 -16.83 -5.99
N ILE A 311 -12.89 -18.08 -6.13
CA ILE A 311 -11.80 -18.48 -7.02
C ILE A 311 -12.17 -18.25 -8.49
N ASP A 312 -13.35 -18.64 -8.90
CA ASP A 312 -13.73 -18.58 -10.32
C ASP A 312 -14.07 -17.15 -10.77
N THR A 313 -14.68 -16.33 -9.93
CA THR A 313 -14.84 -14.90 -10.21
C THR A 313 -13.50 -14.18 -10.35
N ALA A 314 -12.51 -14.54 -9.51
CA ALA A 314 -11.15 -14.01 -9.63
C ALA A 314 -10.46 -14.42 -10.94
N ARG A 315 -10.66 -15.67 -11.40
CA ARG A 315 -10.14 -16.14 -12.69
C ARG A 315 -10.75 -15.38 -13.88
N ILE A 316 -12.06 -15.17 -13.85
CA ILE A 316 -12.78 -14.44 -14.89
C ILE A 316 -12.32 -12.97 -14.93
N ALA A 317 -12.31 -12.29 -13.79
CA ALA A 317 -11.85 -10.90 -13.69
C ALA A 317 -10.37 -10.74 -14.10
N ARG A 318 -9.52 -11.75 -13.78
CA ARG A 318 -8.12 -11.76 -14.21
C ARG A 318 -7.98 -11.85 -15.74
N ALA A 319 -8.84 -12.59 -16.42
CA ALA A 319 -8.81 -12.66 -17.89
C ALA A 319 -9.07 -11.27 -18.51
N ASP A 320 -10.08 -10.56 -18.01
CA ASP A 320 -10.40 -9.22 -18.46
C ASP A 320 -9.27 -8.22 -18.11
N ARG A 321 -8.73 -8.29 -16.89
CA ARG A 321 -7.60 -7.48 -16.47
C ARG A 321 -6.41 -7.58 -17.42
N LEU A 322 -6.01 -8.79 -17.76
CA LEU A 322 -4.85 -9.04 -18.62
C LEU A 322 -5.05 -8.56 -20.06
N ALA A 323 -6.30 -8.46 -20.52
CA ALA A 323 -6.63 -8.01 -21.85
C ALA A 323 -6.81 -6.49 -21.97
N TYR A 324 -7.33 -5.83 -20.92
CA TYR A 324 -7.85 -4.48 -21.05
C TYR A 324 -7.21 -3.44 -20.12
N ILE A 325 -6.57 -3.85 -19.00
CA ILE A 325 -6.06 -2.90 -18.02
C ILE A 325 -4.57 -2.67 -18.21
N GLY A 326 -4.19 -1.41 -18.27
CA GLY A 326 -2.80 -0.96 -18.35
C GLY A 326 -2.68 0.46 -17.81
N ASP A 327 -1.50 1.05 -17.98
CA ASP A 327 -1.26 2.45 -17.63
C ASP A 327 -2.15 3.37 -18.51
N PRO A 328 -2.98 4.25 -17.91
CA PRO A 328 -3.85 5.15 -18.66
C PRO A 328 -3.13 6.11 -19.62
N ALA A 329 -1.85 6.37 -19.38
CA ALA A 329 -1.02 7.14 -20.29
C ALA A 329 -0.71 6.38 -21.59
N GLN A 330 -0.81 5.05 -21.60
CA GLN A 330 -0.47 4.16 -22.72
C GLN A 330 -1.68 3.38 -23.24
N VAL A 331 -2.64 3.06 -22.38
CA VAL A 331 -3.76 2.18 -22.68
C VAL A 331 -5.09 2.82 -22.32
N LYS A 332 -5.97 2.99 -23.29
CA LYS A 332 -7.35 3.43 -23.05
C LYS A 332 -8.21 2.26 -22.55
N ALA A 333 -8.13 1.97 -21.26
CA ALA A 333 -8.90 0.90 -20.65
C ALA A 333 -10.41 1.20 -20.67
N PRO A 334 -11.27 0.24 -21.12
CA PRO A 334 -12.73 0.43 -21.18
C PRO A 334 -13.37 0.23 -19.79
N VAL A 335 -12.95 1.00 -18.79
CA VAL A 335 -13.32 0.80 -17.37
C VAL A 335 -14.83 0.78 -17.17
N ARG A 336 -15.56 1.75 -17.78
CA ARG A 336 -17.02 1.83 -17.64
C ARG A 336 -17.74 0.59 -18.18
N GLN A 337 -17.24 0.04 -19.29
CA GLN A 337 -17.83 -1.17 -19.86
C GLN A 337 -17.50 -2.40 -19.00
N LEU A 338 -16.26 -2.50 -18.50
CA LEU A 338 -15.82 -3.62 -17.66
C LEU A 338 -16.63 -3.77 -16.37
N ILE A 339 -17.13 -2.67 -15.79
CA ILE A 339 -17.94 -2.69 -14.57
C ILE A 339 -19.44 -2.45 -14.83
N ALA A 340 -19.86 -2.37 -16.10
CA ALA A 340 -21.26 -2.18 -16.44
C ALA A 340 -22.10 -3.39 -16.00
N PRO A 341 -23.30 -3.19 -15.41
CA PRO A 341 -24.11 -4.29 -14.89
C PRO A 341 -24.44 -5.37 -15.93
N GLY A 342 -24.69 -4.99 -17.19
CA GLY A 342 -24.95 -5.95 -18.29
C GLY A 342 -23.75 -6.86 -18.53
N TYR A 343 -22.56 -6.27 -18.68
CA TYR A 343 -21.32 -7.01 -18.89
C TYR A 343 -21.01 -7.92 -17.71
N VAL A 344 -21.11 -7.41 -16.47
CA VAL A 344 -20.84 -8.22 -15.27
C VAL A 344 -21.80 -9.42 -15.17
N ARG A 345 -23.08 -9.28 -15.56
CA ARG A 345 -24.02 -10.41 -15.64
C ARG A 345 -23.62 -11.42 -16.69
N GLU A 346 -23.16 -11.01 -17.86
CA GLU A 346 -22.64 -11.93 -18.90
C GLU A 346 -21.44 -12.71 -18.37
N ARG A 347 -20.56 -12.03 -17.60
CA ARG A 347 -19.40 -12.71 -17.00
C ARG A 347 -19.84 -13.68 -15.89
N ALA A 348 -20.85 -13.33 -15.09
CA ALA A 348 -21.42 -14.18 -14.06
C ALA A 348 -22.04 -15.47 -14.63
N ALA A 349 -22.61 -15.42 -15.83
CA ALA A 349 -23.18 -16.59 -16.51
C ALA A 349 -22.15 -17.69 -16.84
N LEU A 350 -20.85 -17.39 -16.75
CA LEU A 350 -19.79 -18.41 -16.90
C LEU A 350 -19.64 -19.31 -15.66
N LEU A 351 -20.23 -18.94 -14.53
CA LEU A 351 -20.20 -19.68 -13.27
C LEU A 351 -21.30 -20.76 -13.29
N SER A 352 -20.94 -21.99 -13.54
CA SER A 352 -21.88 -23.10 -13.78
C SER A 352 -21.80 -24.23 -12.72
N GLY A 353 -21.17 -23.98 -11.57
CA GLY A 353 -20.91 -25.03 -10.56
C GLY A 353 -19.74 -25.95 -10.91
N LYS A 354 -19.17 -25.84 -12.10
CA LYS A 354 -17.91 -26.49 -12.50
C LYS A 354 -16.79 -25.45 -12.54
N ALA A 355 -15.58 -25.88 -12.20
CA ALA A 355 -14.43 -24.98 -12.18
C ALA A 355 -14.20 -24.31 -13.55
N VAL A 356 -14.12 -22.99 -13.56
CA VAL A 356 -13.83 -22.22 -14.78
C VAL A 356 -12.35 -22.33 -15.10
N THR A 357 -12.03 -23.04 -16.19
CA THR A 357 -10.65 -23.27 -16.63
C THR A 357 -10.35 -22.40 -17.84
N GLY A 358 -9.28 -21.56 -17.77
CA GLY A 358 -8.80 -20.75 -18.88
C GLY A 358 -9.85 -19.77 -19.45
N PRO A 359 -10.55 -18.98 -18.64
CA PRO A 359 -11.58 -18.08 -19.14
C PRO A 359 -10.97 -17.09 -20.14
N ARG A 360 -11.70 -16.84 -21.24
CA ARG A 360 -11.35 -15.80 -22.20
C ARG A 360 -11.83 -14.44 -21.68
N PRO A 361 -11.16 -13.33 -22.04
CA PRO A 361 -11.70 -12.00 -21.78
C PRO A 361 -13.04 -11.83 -22.50
N GLY A 362 -13.95 -11.07 -21.90
CA GLY A 362 -15.20 -10.69 -22.55
C GLY A 362 -14.95 -9.79 -23.78
N VAL A 363 -15.93 -9.66 -24.64
CA VAL A 363 -15.83 -8.86 -25.87
C VAL A 363 -16.81 -7.70 -25.80
N PHE A 364 -16.36 -6.49 -26.16
CA PHE A 364 -17.20 -5.33 -26.30
C PHE A 364 -17.53 -5.06 -27.76
N ALA A 365 -18.79 -4.80 -28.09
CA ALA A 365 -19.27 -4.62 -29.46
C ALA A 365 -18.60 -3.44 -30.23
N ARG A 366 -17.82 -2.57 -29.56
CA ARG A 366 -17.14 -1.41 -30.15
C ARG A 366 -15.70 -1.15 -29.67
N ALA A 367 -15.12 -2.02 -28.85
CA ALA A 367 -13.69 -1.95 -28.58
C ALA A 367 -12.97 -2.72 -29.67
N GLY A 368 -12.19 -2.04 -30.49
CA GLY A 368 -11.31 -2.74 -31.44
C GLY A 368 -10.58 -3.86 -30.69
N ARG A 369 -10.41 -4.99 -31.37
CA ARG A 369 -9.73 -6.18 -30.83
C ARG A 369 -8.49 -5.75 -30.05
N PRO A 370 -8.32 -6.16 -28.78
CA PRO A 370 -7.11 -5.86 -28.06
C PRO A 370 -5.93 -6.38 -28.89
N ALA A 371 -4.88 -5.56 -28.99
CA ALA A 371 -3.67 -6.00 -29.67
C ALA A 371 -3.25 -7.35 -29.07
N PRO A 372 -2.93 -8.35 -29.88
CA PRO A 372 -2.51 -9.63 -29.34
C PRO A 372 -1.28 -9.41 -28.49
N THR A 373 -1.42 -9.56 -27.17
CA THR A 373 -0.26 -9.70 -26.29
C THR A 373 0.49 -10.89 -26.85
N ARG A 374 1.67 -10.67 -27.45
CA ARG A 374 2.54 -11.75 -27.91
C ARG A 374 2.81 -12.66 -26.71
N ARG A 375 2.00 -13.69 -26.56
CA ARG A 375 2.33 -14.80 -25.69
C ARG A 375 3.61 -15.42 -26.23
N ALA A 376 4.67 -15.36 -25.43
CA ALA A 376 5.72 -16.34 -25.61
C ALA A 376 5.08 -17.73 -25.51
N PRO A 377 5.41 -18.66 -26.42
CA PRO A 377 4.84 -19.99 -26.39
C PRO A 377 5.11 -20.64 -25.03
N PRO A 378 4.13 -21.36 -24.45
CA PRO A 378 4.36 -22.07 -23.19
C PRO A 378 5.45 -23.11 -23.40
N LYS A 379 6.58 -22.97 -22.69
CA LYS A 379 7.52 -24.09 -22.56
C LYS A 379 6.80 -25.22 -21.85
N PRO A 380 6.99 -26.48 -22.27
CA PRO A 380 6.33 -27.64 -21.67
C PRO A 380 6.66 -27.67 -20.16
N ALA A 381 5.62 -27.85 -19.36
CA ALA A 381 5.72 -27.96 -17.92
C ALA A 381 6.58 -29.18 -17.56
N ARG A 382 7.76 -28.95 -16.98
CA ARG A 382 8.42 -29.97 -16.16
C ARG A 382 7.63 -30.05 -14.86
N SER A 383 7.13 -31.23 -14.57
CA SER A 383 6.44 -31.58 -13.34
C SER A 383 7.28 -31.20 -12.12
N LEU A 384 6.80 -30.25 -11.32
CA LEU A 384 7.28 -30.06 -9.98
C LEU A 384 6.24 -30.68 -9.04
N SER A 385 6.69 -31.71 -8.33
CA SER A 385 5.97 -32.40 -7.28
C SER A 385 5.38 -31.43 -6.25
N SER A 386 4.09 -31.63 -5.99
CA SER A 386 3.31 -30.90 -5.00
C SER A 386 3.84 -31.13 -3.59
N THR A 387 4.30 -30.08 -2.92
CA THR A 387 4.35 -30.05 -1.46
C THR A 387 3.16 -29.21 -0.98
N ARG A 388 2.14 -29.89 -0.47
CA ARG A 388 0.99 -29.30 0.22
C ARG A 388 1.46 -28.64 1.50
N ALA A 389 1.37 -27.31 1.58
CA ALA A 389 1.31 -26.59 2.83
C ALA A 389 -0.15 -26.16 3.05
N ALA A 390 -0.83 -26.81 3.99
CA ALA A 390 -2.17 -26.42 4.43
C ALA A 390 -2.03 -25.17 5.30
N MET A 391 -2.54 -24.02 4.83
CA MET A 391 -2.79 -22.86 5.67
C MET A 391 -4.09 -23.11 6.47
N ARG A 392 -3.97 -23.26 7.78
CA ARG A 392 -5.09 -23.11 8.70
C ARG A 392 -5.11 -21.67 9.19
N CYS A 393 -6.16 -20.93 8.83
CA CYS A 393 -6.56 -19.73 9.56
C CYS A 393 -7.40 -20.16 10.77
N ARG A 394 -7.02 -19.71 11.93
CA ARG A 394 -7.89 -19.60 13.11
C ARG A 394 -8.27 -18.13 13.28
#